data_228af9421f3502db17fd932a07abc014
#
_entry.id   228af9421f3502db17fd932a07abc014
#
_cell.length_a   1.000
_cell.length_b   1.000
_cell.length_c   1.000
_cell.angle_alpha   90.00
_cell.angle_beta   90.00
_cell.angle_gamma   90.00
#
_symmetry.space_group_name_H-M   'P 1'
#
loop_
_entity.id
_entity.type
_entity.pdbx_description
1 polymer ?
#
loop_
_entity_poly.entity_id
_entity_poly.type
_entity_poly.pdbx_seq_one_letter_code
_entity_poly.pdbx_strand_id
1 'polypeptide(L)'
;MPTIDADAHVIECEQTWSYIENAKLRPYLVAPGGGRPQNWLIDGRVFHRGVNLDKGLPLDICEMRDIDGRLKHMDQLEIDVQVLFASLFLRPLTTKPEVENALCRSYNQWLIDICRKGEGRLEWVATVPVIDIPSTVAEIEFARANGACGIFLRGLIDDKRLSHPSLFPIYAAAEKADLPVCVHASTGNFDWMEMFDGESGFMRFKAPVLSGFHSLVHDGIPKKYPKLKFAFIEVRAQWIPYMAIEIARRFERADNSVARNLIRDNHIWVTCQTDDDLPQVLKYSGEDNLIIGSDYGHNDTSSEIEALRTIKQKGEVEPRIIDKILYDNAKVLYGL
;
A
#
# COMPACT_ATOMS: atom_id res chain seq x y z
N MET A 1 13.50 -1.54 21.26
CA MET A 1 13.71 -0.70 20.07
C MET A 1 12.35 -0.36 19.51
N PRO A 2 12.11 0.84 19.02
CA PRO A 2 10.83 1.20 18.43
C PRO A 2 10.52 0.34 17.21
N THR A 3 9.25 0.23 16.86
CA THR A 3 8.74 -0.59 15.74
C THR A 3 7.78 0.22 14.89
N ILE A 4 7.87 0.03 13.57
CA ILE A 4 6.96 0.61 12.59
C ILE A 4 6.24 -0.53 11.88
N ASP A 5 4.94 -0.59 12.02
CA ASP A 5 4.07 -1.40 11.18
C ASP A 5 3.90 -0.65 9.85
N ALA A 6 4.63 -1.11 8.84
CA ALA A 6 4.76 -0.42 7.57
C ALA A 6 3.57 -0.64 6.62
N ASP A 7 2.58 -1.43 7.05
CA ASP A 7 1.39 -1.80 6.29
C ASP A 7 0.26 -2.15 7.26
N ALA A 8 -0.57 -1.16 7.56
CA ALA A 8 -1.77 -1.31 8.38
C ALA A 8 -2.96 -0.65 7.68
N HIS A 9 -4.15 -1.23 7.81
CA HIS A 9 -5.31 -0.72 7.10
C HIS A 9 -6.30 0.01 8.00
N VAL A 10 -7.04 0.91 7.36
CA VAL A 10 -8.29 1.47 7.86
C VAL A 10 -9.44 0.94 7.02
N ILE A 11 -10.61 0.81 7.63
CA ILE A 11 -11.83 0.42 6.93
C ILE A 11 -12.68 1.66 6.74
N GLU A 12 -12.97 1.99 5.49
CA GLU A 12 -13.77 3.16 5.16
C GLU A 12 -15.19 3.05 5.75
N CYS A 13 -15.64 4.12 6.35
CA CYS A 13 -16.97 4.24 6.95
C CYS A 13 -17.70 5.47 6.40
N GLU A 14 -18.92 5.73 6.87
CA GLU A 14 -19.71 6.88 6.40
C GLU A 14 -19.02 8.22 6.69
N GLN A 15 -18.23 8.30 7.77
CA GLN A 15 -17.44 9.49 8.09
C GLN A 15 -16.36 9.79 7.06
N THR A 16 -15.79 8.75 6.44
CA THR A 16 -14.79 8.90 5.36
C THR A 16 -15.32 9.76 4.22
N TRP A 17 -16.61 9.70 3.95
CA TRP A 17 -17.25 10.41 2.82
C TRP A 17 -17.93 11.72 3.21
N SER A 18 -17.80 12.14 4.46
CA SER A 18 -18.45 13.37 4.96
C SER A 18 -17.90 14.66 4.36
N TYR A 19 -16.66 14.62 3.83
CA TYR A 19 -16.00 15.76 3.18
C TYR A 19 -16.41 15.96 1.71
N ILE A 20 -17.22 15.07 1.13
CA ILE A 20 -17.77 15.25 -0.22
C ILE A 20 -18.96 16.20 -0.14
N GLU A 21 -18.82 17.42 -0.66
CA GLU A 21 -19.90 18.41 -0.65
C GLU A 21 -21.06 18.03 -1.56
N ASN A 22 -20.75 17.59 -2.79
CA ASN A 22 -21.75 17.15 -3.76
C ASN A 22 -22.32 15.78 -3.37
N ALA A 23 -23.49 15.75 -2.77
CA ALA A 23 -24.15 14.53 -2.32
C ALA A 23 -24.35 13.47 -3.42
N LYS A 24 -24.37 13.84 -4.71
CA LYS A 24 -24.50 12.89 -5.83
C LYS A 24 -23.24 12.05 -6.04
N LEU A 25 -22.09 12.52 -5.57
CA LEU A 25 -20.81 11.81 -5.67
C LEU A 25 -20.50 10.97 -4.42
N ARG A 26 -21.31 11.16 -3.36
CA ARG A 26 -21.06 10.52 -2.06
C ARG A 26 -21.45 9.04 -2.08
N PRO A 27 -20.55 8.13 -1.70
CA PRO A 27 -20.90 6.74 -1.43
C PRO A 27 -21.96 6.62 -0.35
N TYR A 28 -22.83 5.64 -0.46
CA TYR A 28 -23.78 5.30 0.59
C TYR A 28 -23.97 3.79 0.72
N LEU A 29 -24.36 3.36 1.90
CA LEU A 29 -24.54 1.95 2.21
C LEU A 29 -25.89 1.45 1.69
N VAL A 30 -25.86 0.27 1.07
CA VAL A 30 -27.04 -0.43 0.54
C VAL A 30 -27.06 -1.89 1.01
N ALA A 31 -28.25 -2.47 1.02
CA ALA A 31 -28.50 -3.88 1.32
C ALA A 31 -29.21 -4.56 0.12
N PRO A 32 -28.51 -4.94 -0.95
CA PRO A 32 -29.12 -5.67 -2.05
C PRO A 32 -29.74 -6.98 -1.51
N GLY A 33 -31.03 -7.18 -1.75
CA GLY A 33 -31.76 -8.35 -1.24
C GLY A 33 -32.30 -8.23 0.21
N GLY A 34 -32.16 -7.05 0.84
CA GLY A 34 -32.65 -6.80 2.20
C GLY A 34 -31.64 -7.13 3.30
N GLY A 35 -31.96 -6.77 4.53
CA GLY A 35 -31.08 -6.96 5.69
C GLY A 35 -30.30 -5.69 6.08
N ARG A 36 -29.20 -5.86 6.82
CA ARG A 36 -28.34 -4.71 7.20
C ARG A 36 -27.51 -4.25 6.00
N PRO A 37 -27.38 -2.93 5.75
CA PRO A 37 -26.50 -2.41 4.70
C PRO A 37 -25.05 -2.84 4.93
N GLN A 38 -24.49 -3.60 3.98
CA GLN A 38 -23.11 -4.10 4.03
C GLN A 38 -22.33 -3.85 2.74
N ASN A 39 -22.94 -3.08 1.83
CA ASN A 39 -22.31 -2.78 0.56
C ASN A 39 -22.30 -1.29 0.32
N TRP A 40 -21.20 -0.79 -0.22
CA TRP A 40 -21.12 0.57 -0.75
C TRP A 40 -21.75 0.62 -2.14
N LEU A 41 -22.60 1.58 -2.40
CA LEU A 41 -22.95 2.00 -3.77
C LEU A 41 -22.12 3.22 -4.13
N ILE A 42 -21.28 3.08 -5.14
CA ILE A 42 -20.36 4.09 -5.65
C ILE A 42 -20.54 4.16 -7.16
N ASP A 43 -20.92 5.32 -7.69
CA ASP A 43 -21.08 5.54 -9.13
C ASP A 43 -21.92 4.44 -9.84
N GLY A 44 -22.99 3.98 -9.19
CA GLY A 44 -23.89 2.93 -9.70
C GLY A 44 -23.34 1.50 -9.56
N ARG A 45 -22.15 1.30 -9.02
CA ARG A 45 -21.56 -0.01 -8.74
C ARG A 45 -21.66 -0.38 -7.27
N VAL A 46 -21.84 -1.67 -6.99
CA VAL A 46 -21.94 -2.21 -5.63
C VAL A 46 -20.60 -2.83 -5.24
N PHE A 47 -20.05 -2.37 -4.12
CA PHE A 47 -18.81 -2.89 -3.53
C PHE A 47 -19.10 -3.44 -2.15
N HIS A 48 -18.70 -4.70 -1.91
CA HIS A 48 -18.87 -5.28 -0.58
C HIS A 48 -17.98 -4.56 0.45
N ARG A 49 -18.58 -4.11 1.56
CA ARG A 49 -17.86 -3.53 2.68
C ARG A 49 -17.20 -4.64 3.49
N GLY A 50 -15.90 -4.57 3.62
CA GLY A 50 -15.17 -5.46 4.51
C GLY A 50 -15.10 -6.92 4.07
N VAL A 51 -14.77 -7.17 2.79
CA VAL A 51 -14.59 -8.53 2.25
C VAL A 51 -13.57 -9.33 3.07
N ASN A 52 -12.49 -8.71 3.49
CA ASN A 52 -11.40 -9.35 4.25
C ASN A 52 -11.25 -8.77 5.66
N LEU A 53 -12.35 -8.39 6.31
CA LEU A 53 -12.27 -7.87 7.68
C LEU A 53 -11.80 -8.94 8.66
N ASP A 54 -10.86 -8.58 9.52
CA ASP A 54 -10.52 -9.39 10.68
C ASP A 54 -11.70 -9.40 11.66
N LYS A 55 -12.31 -10.57 11.83
CA LYS A 55 -13.44 -10.77 12.72
C LYS A 55 -13.05 -10.75 14.21
N GLY A 56 -11.78 -10.83 14.50
CA GLY A 56 -11.24 -10.73 15.85
C GLY A 56 -11.09 -9.28 16.35
N LEU A 57 -11.10 -8.31 15.42
CA LEU A 57 -10.95 -6.90 15.75
C LEU A 57 -12.30 -6.18 15.84
N PRO A 58 -12.50 -5.31 16.86
CA PRO A 58 -13.65 -4.43 16.90
C PRO A 58 -13.70 -3.50 15.68
N LEU A 59 -14.87 -3.44 15.03
CA LEU A 59 -15.03 -2.65 13.81
C LEU A 59 -14.76 -1.16 14.04
N ASP A 60 -15.12 -0.62 15.19
CA ASP A 60 -14.90 0.80 15.52
C ASP A 60 -13.41 1.18 15.56
N ILE A 61 -12.55 0.25 15.95
CA ILE A 61 -11.07 0.41 15.91
C ILE A 61 -10.59 0.39 14.46
N CYS A 62 -11.09 -0.50 13.62
CA CYS A 62 -10.72 -0.58 12.20
C CYS A 62 -11.24 0.62 11.40
N GLU A 63 -12.45 1.12 11.73
CA GLU A 63 -13.06 2.32 11.13
C GLU A 63 -12.55 3.64 11.73
N MET A 64 -11.56 3.57 12.64
CA MET A 64 -10.97 4.73 13.32
C MET A 64 -12.01 5.62 14.06
N ARG A 65 -13.11 5.04 14.49
CA ARG A 65 -14.08 5.70 15.36
C ARG A 65 -13.59 5.73 16.79
N ASP A 66 -12.88 4.66 17.20
CA ASP A 66 -12.21 4.52 18.50
C ASP A 66 -10.69 4.55 18.29
N ILE A 67 -10.13 5.75 18.17
CA ILE A 67 -8.68 5.95 17.97
C ILE A 67 -7.92 5.54 19.24
N ASP A 68 -8.43 5.84 20.41
CA ASP A 68 -7.80 5.46 21.68
C ASP A 68 -7.73 3.93 21.82
N GLY A 69 -8.79 3.22 21.39
CA GLY A 69 -8.79 1.77 21.30
C GLY A 69 -7.76 1.23 20.33
N ARG A 70 -7.56 1.91 19.16
CA ARG A 70 -6.51 1.56 18.20
C ARG A 70 -5.12 1.69 18.82
N LEU A 71 -4.83 2.83 19.48
CA LEU A 71 -3.54 3.08 20.12
C LEU A 71 -3.27 2.08 21.25
N LYS A 72 -4.25 1.77 22.08
CA LYS A 72 -4.12 0.72 23.12
C LYS A 72 -3.85 -0.67 22.54
N HIS A 73 -4.47 -1.00 21.40
CA HIS A 73 -4.20 -2.28 20.77
C HIS A 73 -2.79 -2.33 20.14
N MET A 74 -2.32 -1.21 19.58
CA MET A 74 -0.92 -1.08 19.14
C MET A 74 0.05 -1.32 20.32
N ASP A 75 -0.23 -0.77 21.52
CA ASP A 75 0.58 -1.03 22.72
C ASP A 75 0.63 -2.54 23.07
N GLN A 76 -0.50 -3.23 22.98
CA GLN A 76 -0.57 -4.69 23.23
C GLN A 76 0.25 -5.50 22.20
N LEU A 77 0.35 -5.02 20.97
CA LEU A 77 1.11 -5.62 19.88
C LEU A 77 2.58 -5.17 19.85
N GLU A 78 3.00 -4.27 20.75
CA GLU A 78 4.34 -3.64 20.77
C GLU A 78 4.65 -2.87 19.47
N ILE A 79 3.65 -2.18 18.91
CA ILE A 79 3.78 -1.35 17.72
C ILE A 79 3.79 0.11 18.13
N ASP A 80 4.87 0.83 17.82
CA ASP A 80 5.00 2.26 18.15
C ASP A 80 4.32 3.15 17.12
N VAL A 81 4.48 2.83 15.83
CA VAL A 81 3.90 3.59 14.72
C VAL A 81 3.21 2.65 13.73
N GLN A 82 2.06 3.05 13.22
CA GLN A 82 1.39 2.40 12.08
C GLN A 82 1.31 3.34 10.90
N VAL A 83 1.63 2.82 9.71
CA VAL A 83 1.43 3.49 8.42
C VAL A 83 0.13 2.99 7.81
N LEU A 84 -0.84 3.89 7.68
CA LEU A 84 -2.23 3.56 7.33
C LEU A 84 -2.47 3.58 5.82
N PHE A 85 -3.06 2.49 5.32
CA PHE A 85 -3.49 2.32 3.94
C PHE A 85 -5.02 2.18 3.83
N ALA A 86 -5.53 2.49 2.64
CA ALA A 86 -6.94 2.33 2.31
C ALA A 86 -7.29 0.87 2.01
N SER A 87 -8.48 0.41 2.40
CA SER A 87 -8.99 -0.92 2.04
C SER A 87 -9.84 -0.89 0.77
N LEU A 88 -10.70 0.10 0.62
CA LEU A 88 -11.63 0.15 -0.51
C LEU A 88 -10.91 0.46 -1.83
N PHE A 89 -9.86 1.28 -1.79
CA PHE A 89 -9.07 1.70 -2.95
C PHE A 89 -8.11 0.61 -3.50
N LEU A 90 -8.04 -0.55 -2.87
CA LEU A 90 -7.33 -1.72 -3.42
C LEU A 90 -7.95 -2.21 -4.74
N ARG A 91 -9.01 -1.58 -5.18
CA ARG A 91 -9.71 -1.81 -6.46
C ARG A 91 -10.11 -0.50 -7.11
N PRO A 92 -10.31 -0.45 -8.44
CA PRO A 92 -10.93 0.71 -9.08
C PRO A 92 -12.36 0.87 -8.55
N LEU A 93 -12.78 2.10 -8.26
CA LEU A 93 -14.09 2.41 -7.71
C LEU A 93 -15.03 3.03 -8.74
N THR A 94 -14.48 3.69 -9.75
CA THR A 94 -15.20 4.41 -10.80
C THR A 94 -14.33 4.53 -12.04
N THR A 95 -14.96 4.92 -13.16
CA THR A 95 -14.28 5.35 -14.39
C THR A 95 -14.44 6.86 -14.63
N LYS A 96 -15.07 7.59 -13.69
CA LYS A 96 -15.35 9.04 -13.81
C LYS A 96 -14.35 9.86 -12.99
N PRO A 97 -13.61 10.77 -13.63
CA PRO A 97 -12.61 11.60 -12.93
C PRO A 97 -13.19 12.38 -11.75
N GLU A 98 -14.38 12.97 -11.91
CA GLU A 98 -15.01 13.78 -10.87
C GLU A 98 -15.39 12.97 -9.63
N VAL A 99 -15.74 11.70 -9.81
CA VAL A 99 -16.06 10.79 -8.69
C VAL A 99 -14.76 10.38 -8.00
N GLU A 100 -13.75 9.94 -8.78
CA GLU A 100 -12.45 9.53 -8.22
C GLU A 100 -11.80 10.65 -7.43
N ASN A 101 -11.79 11.87 -7.98
CA ASN A 101 -11.25 13.07 -7.31
C ASN A 101 -11.96 13.33 -5.97
N ALA A 102 -13.29 13.24 -5.94
CA ALA A 102 -14.07 13.46 -4.72
C ALA A 102 -13.78 12.38 -3.66
N LEU A 103 -13.67 11.11 -4.08
CA LEU A 103 -13.38 10.00 -3.18
C LEU A 103 -11.97 10.12 -2.58
N CYS A 104 -10.94 10.34 -3.40
CA CYS A 104 -9.56 10.48 -2.94
C CYS A 104 -9.42 11.67 -1.97
N ARG A 105 -9.93 12.85 -2.34
CA ARG A 105 -9.88 14.04 -1.48
C ARG A 105 -10.58 13.82 -0.15
N SER A 106 -11.76 13.18 -0.15
CA SER A 106 -12.52 12.93 1.07
C SER A 106 -11.80 11.93 2.00
N TYR A 107 -11.26 10.84 1.44
CA TYR A 107 -10.48 9.87 2.19
C TYR A 107 -9.24 10.52 2.82
N ASN A 108 -8.49 11.29 2.06
CA ASN A 108 -7.28 11.96 2.54
C ASN A 108 -7.59 12.97 3.66
N GLN A 109 -8.65 13.76 3.53
CA GLN A 109 -9.10 14.68 4.60
C GLN A 109 -9.51 13.94 5.86
N TRP A 110 -10.20 12.80 5.72
CA TRP A 110 -10.56 11.95 6.85
C TRP A 110 -9.33 11.42 7.59
N LEU A 111 -8.29 10.94 6.86
CA LEU A 111 -7.05 10.47 7.48
C LEU A 111 -6.25 11.59 8.14
N ILE A 112 -6.22 12.79 7.57
CA ILE A 112 -5.60 13.95 8.20
C ILE A 112 -6.19 14.18 9.59
N ASP A 113 -7.51 14.14 9.73
CA ASP A 113 -8.18 14.37 11.02
C ASP A 113 -7.95 13.22 12.01
N ILE A 114 -7.80 11.98 11.53
CA ILE A 114 -7.45 10.82 12.34
C ILE A 114 -6.00 10.93 12.84
N CYS A 115 -5.04 11.14 11.94
CA CYS A 115 -3.62 11.17 12.29
C CYS A 115 -3.28 12.33 13.23
N ARG A 116 -3.98 13.45 13.12
CA ARG A 116 -3.87 14.55 14.11
C ARG A 116 -4.23 14.14 15.55
N LYS A 117 -5.08 13.14 15.71
CA LYS A 117 -5.47 12.59 17.01
C LYS A 117 -4.62 11.38 17.42
N GLY A 118 -3.80 10.88 16.52
CA GLY A 118 -3.00 9.67 16.71
C GLY A 118 -1.70 9.88 17.48
N GLU A 119 -1.50 11.03 18.13
CA GLU A 119 -0.35 11.33 19.00
C GLU A 119 1.04 11.13 18.34
N GLY A 120 1.12 11.26 16.99
CA GLY A 120 2.33 11.00 16.21
C GLY A 120 2.64 9.51 16.02
N ARG A 121 1.67 8.63 16.30
CA ARG A 121 1.79 7.18 16.14
C ARG A 121 1.04 6.63 14.94
N LEU A 122 0.23 7.45 14.28
CA LEU A 122 -0.52 7.12 13.08
C LEU A 122 -0.03 8.00 11.95
N GLU A 123 0.58 7.36 10.97
CA GLU A 123 1.03 7.97 9.72
C GLU A 123 0.17 7.48 8.56
N TRP A 124 0.14 8.17 7.43
CA TRP A 124 -0.78 7.80 6.38
C TRP A 124 -0.21 7.94 4.97
N VAL A 125 -0.65 7.02 4.12
CA VAL A 125 -0.38 7.02 2.69
C VAL A 125 -1.60 7.54 1.95
N ALA A 126 -1.39 8.58 1.13
CA ALA A 126 -2.47 9.25 0.41
C ALA A 126 -2.97 8.40 -0.77
N THR A 127 -4.29 8.29 -0.92
CA THR A 127 -4.88 7.87 -2.18
C THR A 127 -4.86 9.04 -3.17
N VAL A 128 -4.50 8.76 -4.42
CA VAL A 128 -4.45 9.78 -5.46
C VAL A 128 -5.33 9.37 -6.64
N PRO A 129 -6.08 10.29 -7.24
CA PRO A 129 -6.84 9.99 -8.45
C PRO A 129 -5.86 9.68 -9.59
N VAL A 130 -6.21 8.73 -10.45
CA VAL A 130 -5.31 8.28 -11.53
C VAL A 130 -5.94 8.40 -12.92
N ILE A 131 -7.21 8.78 -12.99
CA ILE A 131 -7.93 8.99 -14.25
C ILE A 131 -7.58 10.38 -14.82
N ASP A 132 -7.53 11.41 -13.97
CA ASP A 132 -7.17 12.78 -14.35
C ASP A 132 -5.81 13.16 -13.75
N ILE A 133 -4.76 13.10 -14.55
CA ILE A 133 -3.38 13.33 -14.09
C ILE A 133 -3.12 14.71 -13.49
N PRO A 134 -3.68 15.83 -14.02
CA PRO A 134 -3.59 17.14 -13.34
C PRO A 134 -4.14 17.10 -11.91
N SER A 135 -5.27 16.45 -11.68
CA SER A 135 -5.83 16.26 -10.33
C SER A 135 -4.93 15.41 -9.45
N THR A 136 -4.27 14.40 -10.02
CA THR A 136 -3.28 13.57 -9.29
C THR A 136 -2.16 14.44 -8.74
N VAL A 137 -1.57 15.31 -9.56
CA VAL A 137 -0.47 16.20 -9.16
C VAL A 137 -0.91 17.14 -8.04
N ALA A 138 -2.10 17.75 -8.18
CA ALA A 138 -2.66 18.62 -7.16
C ALA A 138 -2.95 17.87 -5.84
N GLU A 139 -3.38 16.60 -5.91
CA GLU A 139 -3.63 15.78 -4.73
C GLU A 139 -2.32 15.37 -4.02
N ILE A 140 -1.25 15.09 -4.76
CA ILE A 140 0.09 14.82 -4.19
C ILE A 140 0.61 16.05 -3.42
N GLU A 141 0.49 17.26 -4.01
CA GLU A 141 0.88 18.51 -3.35
C GLU A 141 0.06 18.77 -2.08
N PHE A 142 -1.25 18.52 -2.15
CA PHE A 142 -2.14 18.60 -0.98
C PHE A 142 -1.75 17.60 0.11
N ALA A 143 -1.53 16.34 -0.25
CA ALA A 143 -1.17 15.27 0.68
C ALA A 143 0.14 15.60 1.41
N ARG A 144 1.17 16.04 0.68
CA ARG A 144 2.46 16.47 1.27
C ARG A 144 2.30 17.61 2.25
N ALA A 145 1.52 18.63 1.89
CA ALA A 145 1.27 19.80 2.74
C ALA A 145 0.52 19.44 4.04
N ASN A 146 -0.14 18.28 4.09
CA ASN A 146 -0.93 17.82 5.23
C ASN A 146 -0.34 16.59 5.94
N GLY A 147 0.93 16.25 5.67
CA GLY A 147 1.65 15.25 6.46
C GLY A 147 1.52 13.80 5.97
N ALA A 148 1.10 13.57 4.72
CA ALA A 148 1.21 12.23 4.15
C ALA A 148 2.68 11.78 4.09
N CYS A 149 2.94 10.51 4.38
CA CYS A 149 4.27 9.91 4.32
C CYS A 149 4.51 9.10 3.03
N GLY A 150 3.52 8.98 2.13
CA GLY A 150 3.62 8.31 0.84
C GLY A 150 2.38 8.51 -0.01
N ILE A 151 2.42 8.02 -1.25
CA ILE A 151 1.24 7.93 -2.13
C ILE A 151 0.98 6.49 -2.52
N PHE A 152 -0.29 6.11 -2.56
CA PHE A 152 -0.74 4.78 -2.96
C PHE A 152 -0.94 4.70 -4.48
N LEU A 153 -0.41 3.65 -5.10
CA LEU A 153 -0.76 3.24 -6.45
C LEU A 153 -1.07 1.74 -6.52
N ARG A 154 -1.93 1.36 -7.46
CA ARG A 154 -2.13 -0.05 -7.83
C ARG A 154 -1.02 -0.50 -8.78
N GLY A 155 -0.74 -1.79 -8.84
CA GLY A 155 0.29 -2.37 -9.70
C GLY A 155 -0.01 -2.27 -11.20
N LEU A 156 -1.27 -2.02 -11.56
CA LEU A 156 -1.77 -1.72 -12.90
C LEU A 156 -2.76 -0.55 -12.80
N ILE A 157 -2.64 0.45 -13.64
CA ILE A 157 -3.53 1.61 -13.67
C ILE A 157 -4.36 1.56 -14.95
N ASP A 158 -5.62 1.17 -14.81
CA ASP A 158 -6.50 0.89 -15.95
C ASP A 158 -5.85 -0.13 -16.90
N ASP A 159 -5.63 0.18 -18.16
CA ASP A 159 -4.92 -0.63 -19.15
C ASP A 159 -3.39 -0.34 -19.21
N LYS A 160 -2.87 0.45 -18.28
CA LYS A 160 -1.50 0.97 -18.32
C LYS A 160 -0.59 0.29 -17.31
N ARG A 161 0.57 -0.19 -17.81
CA ARG A 161 1.68 -0.60 -16.95
C ARG A 161 2.23 0.60 -16.20
N LEU A 162 2.85 0.40 -15.05
CA LEU A 162 3.43 1.49 -14.25
C LEU A 162 4.54 2.26 -14.99
N SER A 163 5.17 1.66 -16.00
CA SER A 163 6.14 2.35 -16.88
C SER A 163 5.53 3.21 -17.99
N HIS A 164 4.19 3.27 -18.11
CA HIS A 164 3.54 4.00 -19.18
C HIS A 164 3.80 5.53 -19.06
N PRO A 165 4.16 6.24 -20.18
CA PRO A 165 4.54 7.65 -20.12
C PRO A 165 3.49 8.59 -19.55
N SER A 166 2.20 8.27 -19.64
CA SER A 166 1.14 9.10 -19.04
C SER A 166 1.24 9.20 -17.52
N LEU A 167 1.93 8.27 -16.84
CA LEU A 167 2.12 8.28 -15.39
C LEU A 167 3.37 9.07 -14.95
N PHE A 168 4.20 9.52 -15.89
CA PHE A 168 5.44 10.26 -15.56
C PHE A 168 5.20 11.54 -14.75
N PRO A 169 4.13 12.31 -14.97
CA PRO A 169 3.85 13.48 -14.12
C PRO A 169 3.58 13.11 -12.65
N ILE A 170 3.03 11.91 -12.37
CA ILE A 170 2.83 11.40 -11.00
C ILE A 170 4.20 11.19 -10.34
N TYR A 171 5.12 10.52 -11.02
CA TYR A 171 6.47 10.26 -10.50
C TYR A 171 7.26 11.55 -10.27
N ALA A 172 7.17 12.50 -11.20
CA ALA A 172 7.81 13.79 -11.05
C ALA A 172 7.26 14.59 -9.85
N ALA A 173 5.94 14.55 -9.64
CA ALA A 173 5.29 15.21 -8.50
C ALA A 173 5.66 14.53 -7.17
N ALA A 174 5.65 13.20 -7.11
CA ALA A 174 6.02 12.43 -5.94
C ALA A 174 7.50 12.64 -5.57
N GLU A 175 8.42 12.63 -6.56
CA GLU A 175 9.84 12.93 -6.34
C GLU A 175 10.04 14.35 -5.80
N LYS A 176 9.37 15.36 -6.39
CA LYS A 176 9.41 16.74 -5.92
C LYS A 176 8.89 16.90 -4.49
N ALA A 177 7.86 16.14 -4.14
CA ALA A 177 7.26 16.14 -2.81
C ALA A 177 8.03 15.32 -1.78
N ASP A 178 9.06 14.56 -2.19
CA ASP A 178 9.76 13.55 -1.37
C ASP A 178 8.78 12.56 -0.72
N LEU A 179 7.84 12.06 -1.52
CA LEU A 179 6.88 11.03 -1.11
C LEU A 179 7.16 9.73 -1.87
N PRO A 180 7.39 8.61 -1.19
CA PRO A 180 7.51 7.31 -1.83
C PRO A 180 6.22 6.93 -2.55
N VAL A 181 6.36 6.22 -3.67
CA VAL A 181 5.25 5.56 -4.37
C VAL A 181 5.09 4.17 -3.80
N CYS A 182 4.00 3.94 -3.07
CA CYS A 182 3.65 2.66 -2.47
C CYS A 182 2.74 1.88 -3.43
N VAL A 183 3.30 0.88 -4.10
CA VAL A 183 2.56 -0.03 -4.98
C VAL A 183 2.05 -1.19 -4.14
N HIS A 184 0.75 -1.21 -3.88
CA HIS A 184 0.12 -2.12 -2.93
C HIS A 184 -0.58 -3.29 -3.63
N ALA A 185 -0.71 -4.44 -2.96
CA ALA A 185 -1.56 -5.56 -3.39
C ALA A 185 -2.95 -5.04 -3.73
N SER A 186 -3.35 -5.15 -5.00
CA SER A 186 -4.56 -4.50 -5.50
C SER A 186 -4.94 -5.02 -6.86
N THR A 187 -6.22 -4.90 -7.21
CA THR A 187 -6.66 -5.24 -8.58
C THR A 187 -6.26 -4.11 -9.54
N GLY A 188 -5.98 -4.46 -10.79
CA GLY A 188 -5.59 -3.48 -11.80
C GLY A 188 -6.76 -2.61 -12.27
N ASN A 189 -7.69 -3.19 -13.00
CA ASN A 189 -8.87 -2.54 -13.57
C ASN A 189 -10.12 -3.42 -13.37
N PHE A 190 -11.28 -2.97 -13.86
CA PHE A 190 -12.53 -3.72 -13.71
C PHE A 190 -12.51 -5.04 -14.47
N ASP A 191 -11.98 -5.07 -15.70
CA ASP A 191 -11.90 -6.29 -16.49
C ASP A 191 -10.99 -7.34 -15.83
N TRP A 192 -9.86 -6.91 -15.29
CA TRP A 192 -8.99 -7.77 -14.50
C TRP A 192 -9.68 -8.31 -13.25
N MET A 193 -10.41 -7.46 -12.55
CA MET A 193 -11.17 -7.82 -11.36
C MET A 193 -12.23 -8.88 -11.66
N GLU A 194 -12.95 -8.74 -12.79
CA GLU A 194 -13.98 -9.67 -13.23
C GLU A 194 -13.38 -10.98 -13.77
N MET A 195 -12.27 -10.91 -14.52
CA MET A 195 -11.58 -12.09 -15.08
C MET A 195 -11.13 -13.07 -13.98
N PHE A 196 -10.70 -12.54 -12.85
CA PHE A 196 -10.21 -13.33 -11.72
C PHE A 196 -11.19 -13.33 -10.53
N ASP A 197 -12.48 -13.18 -10.79
CA ASP A 197 -13.47 -13.29 -9.72
C ASP A 197 -13.56 -14.74 -9.20
N GLY A 198 -13.59 -14.89 -7.86
CA GLY A 198 -13.57 -16.20 -7.20
C GLY A 198 -12.20 -16.91 -7.19
N GLU A 199 -11.14 -16.27 -7.69
CA GLU A 199 -9.77 -16.79 -7.59
C GLU A 199 -9.21 -16.53 -6.17
N SER A 200 -8.12 -17.26 -5.79
CA SER A 200 -7.51 -17.26 -4.45
C SER A 200 -6.90 -15.94 -3.99
N GLY A 201 -6.92 -14.90 -4.83
CA GLY A 201 -6.37 -13.57 -4.57
C GLY A 201 -4.98 -13.34 -5.18
N PHE A 202 -4.25 -14.37 -5.57
CA PHE A 202 -2.91 -14.18 -6.15
C PHE A 202 -2.95 -13.44 -7.49
N MET A 203 -3.69 -13.94 -8.48
CA MET A 203 -3.79 -13.30 -9.78
C MET A 203 -4.54 -11.97 -9.68
N ARG A 204 -5.57 -11.93 -8.84
CA ARG A 204 -6.41 -10.76 -8.69
C ARG A 204 -5.68 -9.57 -8.06
N PHE A 205 -4.87 -9.79 -7.02
CA PHE A 205 -4.26 -8.73 -6.21
C PHE A 205 -2.74 -8.65 -6.29
N LYS A 206 -2.02 -9.79 -6.28
CA LYS A 206 -0.55 -9.80 -6.19
C LYS A 206 0.12 -9.74 -7.57
N ALA A 207 -0.39 -10.44 -8.57
CA ALA A 207 0.19 -10.46 -9.91
C ALA A 207 0.29 -9.07 -10.57
N PRO A 208 -0.70 -8.16 -10.46
CA PRO A 208 -0.56 -6.80 -10.96
C PRO A 208 0.62 -6.06 -10.36
N VAL A 209 0.87 -6.22 -9.05
CA VAL A 209 1.99 -5.57 -8.34
C VAL A 209 3.34 -6.10 -8.81
N LEU A 210 3.47 -7.42 -8.97
CA LEU A 210 4.70 -8.04 -9.52
C LEU A 210 4.95 -7.60 -10.96
N SER A 211 3.90 -7.49 -11.77
CA SER A 211 3.97 -6.91 -13.12
C SER A 211 4.39 -5.44 -13.08
N GLY A 212 3.86 -4.68 -12.12
CA GLY A 212 4.23 -3.29 -11.86
C GLY A 212 5.72 -3.15 -11.56
N PHE A 213 6.24 -3.97 -10.64
CA PHE A 213 7.68 -4.04 -10.32
C PHE A 213 8.51 -4.30 -11.57
N HIS A 214 8.17 -5.36 -12.31
CA HIS A 214 8.89 -5.71 -13.52
C HIS A 214 8.93 -4.55 -14.51
N SER A 215 7.80 -3.92 -14.80
CA SER A 215 7.71 -2.83 -15.77
C SER A 215 8.49 -1.58 -15.33
N LEU A 216 8.40 -1.20 -14.05
CA LEU A 216 9.14 -0.05 -13.51
C LEU A 216 10.65 -0.23 -13.65
N VAL A 217 11.17 -1.38 -13.23
CA VAL A 217 12.62 -1.65 -13.21
C VAL A 217 13.13 -1.90 -14.61
N HIS A 218 12.46 -2.76 -15.39
CA HIS A 218 12.85 -3.10 -16.75
C HIS A 218 12.89 -1.87 -17.67
N ASP A 219 11.88 -1.01 -17.58
CA ASP A 219 11.76 0.18 -18.44
C ASP A 219 12.51 1.40 -17.86
N GLY A 220 13.23 1.22 -16.74
CA GLY A 220 14.19 2.18 -16.19
C GLY A 220 13.56 3.40 -15.51
N ILE A 221 12.35 3.28 -14.98
CA ILE A 221 11.67 4.40 -14.29
C ILE A 221 12.45 4.90 -13.07
N PRO A 222 13.02 4.05 -12.18
CA PRO A 222 13.83 4.52 -11.06
C PRO A 222 15.08 5.33 -11.50
N LYS A 223 15.67 5.00 -12.66
CA LYS A 223 16.78 5.76 -13.21
C LYS A 223 16.36 7.13 -13.74
N LYS A 224 15.13 7.25 -14.23
CA LYS A 224 14.56 8.51 -14.71
C LYS A 224 14.20 9.44 -13.54
N TYR A 225 13.83 8.86 -12.39
CA TYR A 225 13.47 9.57 -11.16
C TYR A 225 14.37 9.09 -10.01
N PRO A 226 15.65 9.53 -9.98
CA PRO A 226 16.68 8.92 -9.14
C PRO A 226 16.55 9.21 -7.64
N LYS A 227 15.69 10.17 -7.26
CA LYS A 227 15.40 10.47 -5.85
C LYS A 227 14.09 9.84 -5.38
N LEU A 228 13.28 9.34 -6.32
CA LEU A 228 12.00 8.73 -5.99
C LEU A 228 12.20 7.36 -5.36
N LYS A 229 11.59 7.15 -4.21
CA LYS A 229 11.52 5.86 -3.53
C LYS A 229 10.27 5.11 -3.99
N PHE A 230 10.39 3.80 -4.19
CA PHE A 230 9.26 2.91 -4.48
C PHE A 230 9.14 1.86 -3.38
N ALA A 231 7.92 1.53 -2.98
CA ALA A 231 7.65 0.44 -2.06
C ALA A 231 6.65 -0.54 -2.69
N PHE A 232 6.88 -1.84 -2.50
CA PHE A 232 5.97 -2.91 -2.93
C PHE A 232 5.39 -3.56 -1.69
N ILE A 233 4.09 -3.33 -1.48
CA ILE A 233 3.41 -3.56 -0.21
C ILE A 233 2.47 -4.77 -0.32
N GLU A 234 2.44 -5.61 0.72
CA GLU A 234 1.56 -6.78 0.88
C GLU A 234 1.76 -7.90 -0.17
N VAL A 235 2.95 -7.98 -0.78
CA VAL A 235 3.21 -8.98 -1.82
C VAL A 235 4.28 -10.01 -1.44
N ARG A 236 4.67 -10.07 -0.13
CA ARG A 236 5.79 -10.88 0.36
C ARG A 236 7.11 -10.44 -0.28
N ALA A 237 8.21 -11.05 0.10
CA ALA A 237 9.53 -10.78 -0.47
C ALA A 237 10.12 -11.99 -1.23
N GLN A 238 9.50 -13.16 -1.13
CA GLN A 238 10.00 -14.41 -1.70
C GLN A 238 10.17 -14.39 -3.22
N TRP A 239 9.46 -13.51 -3.94
CA TRP A 239 9.57 -13.35 -5.40
C TRP A 239 10.81 -12.56 -5.84
N ILE A 240 11.47 -11.82 -4.93
CA ILE A 240 12.62 -10.95 -5.27
C ILE A 240 13.74 -11.72 -5.98
N PRO A 241 14.25 -12.88 -5.48
CA PRO A 241 15.30 -13.61 -6.15
C PRO A 241 14.95 -14.01 -7.58
N TYR A 242 13.75 -14.50 -7.81
CA TYR A 242 13.28 -14.89 -9.15
C TYR A 242 13.20 -13.68 -10.08
N MET A 243 12.53 -12.62 -9.67
CA MET A 243 12.30 -11.44 -10.50
C MET A 243 13.61 -10.70 -10.82
N ALA A 244 14.52 -10.63 -9.85
CA ALA A 244 15.83 -10.03 -10.03
C ALA A 244 16.65 -10.76 -11.10
N ILE A 245 16.64 -12.09 -11.09
CA ILE A 245 17.32 -12.92 -12.10
C ILE A 245 16.67 -12.74 -13.48
N GLU A 246 15.33 -12.74 -13.55
CA GLU A 246 14.60 -12.57 -14.79
C GLU A 246 14.87 -11.22 -15.45
N ILE A 247 14.92 -10.14 -14.66
CA ILE A 247 15.23 -8.80 -15.16
C ILE A 247 16.71 -8.72 -15.60
N ALA A 248 17.65 -9.22 -14.79
CA ALA A 248 19.07 -9.17 -15.10
C ALA A 248 19.40 -9.88 -16.44
N ARG A 249 18.76 -11.02 -16.71
CA ARG A 249 18.93 -11.76 -17.97
C ARG A 249 18.49 -10.96 -19.20
N ARG A 250 17.43 -10.14 -19.08
CA ARG A 250 16.92 -9.31 -20.18
C ARG A 250 17.83 -8.14 -20.54
N PHE A 251 18.71 -7.75 -19.62
CA PHE A 251 19.74 -6.73 -19.89
C PHE A 251 21.05 -7.31 -20.45
N GLU A 252 21.03 -8.57 -20.95
CA GLU A 252 22.22 -9.29 -21.49
C GLU A 252 23.42 -9.34 -20.51
N ARG A 253 23.17 -9.14 -19.24
CA ARG A 253 24.19 -9.16 -18.20
C ARG A 253 24.09 -10.47 -17.44
N ALA A 254 24.91 -11.42 -17.84
CA ALA A 254 25.07 -12.70 -17.13
C ALA A 254 25.69 -12.57 -15.72
N ASP A 255 25.94 -11.33 -15.28
CA ASP A 255 26.55 -11.06 -13.99
C ASP A 255 25.50 -11.05 -12.89
N ASN A 256 25.61 -12.02 -11.99
CA ASN A 256 24.75 -12.11 -10.79
C ASN A 256 24.81 -10.87 -9.88
N SER A 257 25.84 -10.01 -10.03
CA SER A 257 25.95 -8.76 -9.26
C SER A 257 24.79 -7.80 -9.55
N VAL A 258 24.33 -7.73 -10.79
CA VAL A 258 23.17 -6.90 -11.19
C VAL A 258 21.91 -7.39 -10.51
N ALA A 259 21.66 -8.70 -10.49
CA ALA A 259 20.49 -9.26 -9.82
C ALA A 259 20.51 -8.99 -8.30
N ARG A 260 21.67 -9.13 -7.65
CA ARG A 260 21.84 -8.94 -6.21
C ARG A 260 21.68 -7.49 -5.74
N ASN A 261 21.89 -6.54 -6.64
CA ASN A 261 21.82 -5.12 -6.30
C ASN A 261 20.55 -4.43 -6.84
N LEU A 262 19.70 -5.18 -7.56
CA LEU A 262 18.58 -4.62 -8.30
C LEU A 262 17.63 -3.80 -7.41
N ILE A 263 17.29 -4.30 -6.24
CA ILE A 263 16.39 -3.64 -5.28
C ILE A 263 17.03 -2.34 -4.79
N ARG A 264 18.26 -2.43 -4.26
CA ARG A 264 19.00 -1.30 -3.71
C ARG A 264 19.27 -0.22 -4.75
N ASP A 265 19.78 -0.60 -5.92
CA ASP A 265 20.22 0.34 -6.96
C ASP A 265 19.04 1.05 -7.64
N ASN A 266 17.81 0.60 -7.41
CA ASN A 266 16.59 1.22 -7.90
C ASN A 266 15.74 1.88 -6.78
N HIS A 267 16.28 2.04 -5.57
CA HIS A 267 15.60 2.68 -4.43
C HIS A 267 14.22 2.07 -4.16
N ILE A 268 14.18 0.73 -4.06
CA ILE A 268 12.96 -0.05 -3.87
C ILE A 268 12.95 -0.66 -2.48
N TRP A 269 11.81 -0.59 -1.79
CA TRP A 269 11.51 -1.30 -0.55
C TRP A 269 10.44 -2.33 -0.78
N VAL A 270 10.47 -3.43 -0.03
CA VAL A 270 9.49 -4.51 -0.14
C VAL A 270 9.06 -4.96 1.24
N THR A 271 7.75 -5.11 1.46
CA THR A 271 7.25 -5.76 2.68
C THR A 271 7.56 -7.25 2.64
N CYS A 272 8.29 -7.73 3.64
CA CYS A 272 8.45 -9.16 3.89
C CYS A 272 7.37 -9.66 4.87
N GLN A 273 7.19 -10.97 4.90
CA GLN A 273 6.35 -11.67 5.87
C GLN A 273 7.19 -12.65 6.69
N THR A 274 6.62 -13.09 7.80
CA THR A 274 7.35 -13.96 8.74
C THR A 274 7.68 -15.33 8.17
N ASP A 275 6.95 -15.81 7.16
CA ASP A 275 7.17 -17.09 6.48
C ASP A 275 8.03 -16.98 5.19
N ASP A 276 8.56 -15.81 4.85
CA ASP A 276 9.57 -15.67 3.80
C ASP A 276 10.91 -16.30 4.23
N ASP A 277 11.64 -16.92 3.30
CA ASP A 277 13.04 -17.33 3.49
C ASP A 277 13.95 -16.10 3.49
N LEU A 278 13.97 -15.39 4.62
CA LEU A 278 14.73 -14.14 4.76
C LEU A 278 16.22 -14.32 4.45
N PRO A 279 16.93 -15.38 4.87
CA PRO A 279 18.32 -15.61 4.49
C PRO A 279 18.54 -15.67 2.97
N GLN A 280 17.58 -16.20 2.21
CA GLN A 280 17.66 -16.23 0.75
C GLN A 280 17.28 -14.88 0.13
N VAL A 281 16.24 -14.24 0.63
CA VAL A 281 15.75 -12.94 0.13
C VAL A 281 16.81 -11.85 0.31
N LEU A 282 17.45 -11.78 1.47
CA LEU A 282 18.48 -10.78 1.81
C LEU A 282 19.68 -10.81 0.86
N LYS A 283 19.98 -11.95 0.21
CA LYS A 283 21.05 -12.03 -0.81
C LYS A 283 20.77 -11.18 -2.04
N TYR A 284 19.48 -10.80 -2.26
CA TYR A 284 19.04 -10.03 -3.43
C TYR A 284 18.44 -8.67 -3.06
N SER A 285 17.83 -8.54 -1.89
CA SER A 285 17.28 -7.27 -1.44
C SER A 285 18.31 -6.37 -0.75
N GLY A 286 19.33 -6.98 -0.11
CA GLY A 286 20.15 -6.29 0.88
C GLY A 286 19.40 -6.12 2.22
N GLU A 287 20.07 -5.51 3.20
CA GLU A 287 19.56 -5.35 4.57
C GLU A 287 18.69 -4.09 4.76
N ASP A 288 18.81 -3.11 3.86
CA ASP A 288 18.28 -1.75 4.02
C ASP A 288 16.93 -1.56 3.28
N ASN A 289 16.44 -2.60 2.60
CA ASN A 289 15.31 -2.48 1.67
C ASN A 289 14.12 -3.41 1.98
N LEU A 290 14.18 -4.16 3.08
CA LEU A 290 13.03 -4.91 3.59
C LEU A 290 12.36 -4.15 4.72
N ILE A 291 11.04 -4.14 4.70
CA ILE A 291 10.16 -3.63 5.76
C ILE A 291 9.13 -4.69 6.11
N ILE A 292 8.39 -4.54 7.19
CA ILE A 292 7.35 -5.48 7.59
C ILE A 292 6.07 -4.74 7.93
N GLY A 293 4.93 -5.36 7.62
CA GLY A 293 3.60 -4.90 7.99
C GLY A 293 2.76 -6.04 8.55
N SER A 294 1.78 -5.70 9.34
CA SER A 294 0.83 -6.64 9.92
C SER A 294 -0.41 -6.90 9.06
N ASP A 295 -0.65 -6.04 8.07
CA ASP A 295 -1.92 -5.96 7.32
C ASP A 295 -3.12 -5.82 8.29
N TYR A 296 -2.93 -5.00 9.33
CA TYR A 296 -3.90 -4.78 10.39
C TYR A 296 -5.27 -4.40 9.83
N GLY A 297 -6.32 -5.06 10.31
CA GLY A 297 -7.70 -4.82 9.88
C GLY A 297 -8.20 -5.80 8.83
N HIS A 298 -7.31 -6.49 8.14
CA HIS A 298 -7.63 -7.53 7.18
C HIS A 298 -7.45 -8.94 7.74
N ASN A 299 -8.02 -9.92 7.06
CA ASN A 299 -7.88 -11.34 7.35
C ASN A 299 -7.77 -12.13 6.03
N ASP A 300 -6.61 -12.13 5.45
CA ASP A 300 -6.27 -12.88 4.24
C ASP A 300 -4.91 -13.58 4.36
N THR A 301 -4.30 -13.99 3.25
CA THR A 301 -3.02 -14.71 3.27
C THR A 301 -1.82 -13.82 3.55
N SER A 302 -2.00 -12.50 3.65
CA SER A 302 -0.96 -11.52 3.98
C SER A 302 -1.07 -11.01 5.41
N SER A 303 -2.23 -11.21 6.06
CA SER A 303 -2.51 -10.67 7.38
C SER A 303 -1.86 -11.52 8.47
N GLU A 304 -1.03 -10.89 9.28
CA GLU A 304 -0.45 -11.48 10.48
C GLU A 304 -0.32 -10.40 11.56
N ILE A 305 -1.32 -10.30 12.42
CA ILE A 305 -1.43 -9.25 13.45
C ILE A 305 -0.22 -9.19 14.39
N GLU A 306 0.44 -10.32 14.61
CA GLU A 306 1.63 -10.46 15.46
C GLU A 306 2.94 -10.48 14.65
N ALA A 307 2.92 -10.10 13.36
CA ALA A 307 4.07 -10.21 12.45
C ALA A 307 5.35 -9.59 13.03
N LEU A 308 5.25 -8.39 13.62
CA LEU A 308 6.40 -7.67 14.15
C LEU A 308 7.01 -8.38 15.38
N ARG A 309 6.18 -9.04 16.18
CA ARG A 309 6.63 -9.84 17.32
C ARG A 309 7.19 -11.18 16.85
N THR A 310 6.51 -11.84 15.92
CA THR A 310 6.91 -13.15 15.38
C THR A 310 8.29 -13.09 14.73
N ILE A 311 8.57 -12.08 13.91
CA ILE A 311 9.87 -11.94 13.22
C ILE A 311 11.04 -11.76 14.20
N LYS A 312 10.81 -11.05 15.33
CA LYS A 312 11.82 -10.91 16.40
C LYS A 312 12.20 -12.25 17.01
N GLN A 313 11.22 -13.14 17.18
CA GLN A 313 11.38 -14.43 17.88
C GLN A 313 11.94 -15.54 16.99
N LYS A 314 11.84 -15.40 15.68
CA LYS A 314 12.17 -16.46 14.72
C LYS A 314 13.67 -16.79 14.66
N GLY A 315 14.55 -15.82 14.84
CA GLY A 315 15.99 -16.05 14.99
C GLY A 315 16.70 -16.54 13.73
N GLU A 316 16.12 -16.37 12.53
CA GLU A 316 16.68 -16.86 11.26
C GLU A 316 17.76 -15.93 10.68
N VAL A 317 17.78 -14.68 11.10
CA VAL A 317 18.74 -13.67 10.68
C VAL A 317 19.28 -12.91 11.89
N GLU A 318 20.39 -12.20 11.68
CA GLU A 318 21.03 -11.42 12.76
C GLU A 318 20.08 -10.39 13.38
N PRO A 319 20.06 -10.22 14.70
CA PRO A 319 19.17 -9.27 15.39
C PRO A 319 19.21 -7.86 14.82
N ARG A 320 20.40 -7.35 14.44
CA ARG A 320 20.55 -6.01 13.87
C ARG A 320 19.81 -5.86 12.51
N ILE A 321 19.67 -6.94 11.74
CA ILE A 321 18.91 -6.93 10.48
C ILE A 321 17.41 -6.88 10.77
N ILE A 322 16.98 -7.64 11.80
CA ILE A 322 15.59 -7.57 12.26
C ILE A 322 15.26 -6.15 12.74
N ASP A 323 16.17 -5.51 13.46
CA ASP A 323 16.01 -4.12 13.92
C ASP A 323 15.82 -3.15 12.73
N LYS A 324 16.59 -3.31 11.66
CA LYS A 324 16.41 -2.53 10.42
C LYS A 324 15.04 -2.77 9.79
N ILE A 325 14.62 -4.03 9.66
CA ILE A 325 13.31 -4.40 9.07
C ILE A 325 12.16 -3.81 9.87
N LEU A 326 12.27 -3.84 11.20
CA LEU A 326 11.23 -3.39 12.10
C LEU A 326 11.13 -1.87 12.25
N TYR A 327 12.20 -1.13 11.97
CA TYR A 327 12.21 0.30 12.22
C TYR A 327 13.01 1.12 11.19
N ASP A 328 14.33 0.93 11.08
CA ASP A 328 15.20 1.84 10.35
C ASP A 328 14.80 1.97 8.88
N ASN A 329 14.48 0.85 8.22
CA ASN A 329 14.15 0.82 6.80
C ASN A 329 12.81 1.52 6.51
N ALA A 330 11.79 1.27 7.34
CA ALA A 330 10.49 1.95 7.21
C ALA A 330 10.63 3.45 7.51
N LYS A 331 11.43 3.82 8.51
CA LYS A 331 11.73 5.22 8.83
C LYS A 331 12.38 5.94 7.64
N VAL A 332 13.36 5.33 6.98
CA VAL A 332 14.02 5.90 5.79
C VAL A 332 13.06 5.99 4.60
N LEU A 333 12.24 4.96 4.39
CA LEU A 333 11.26 4.94 3.31
C LEU A 333 10.28 6.09 3.44
N TYR A 334 9.62 6.18 4.57
CA TYR A 334 8.51 7.11 4.83
C TYR A 334 8.96 8.50 5.32
N GLY A 335 10.24 8.67 5.70
CA GLY A 335 10.77 9.95 6.19
C GLY A 335 10.28 10.32 7.59
N LEU A 336 10.10 9.32 8.49
CA LEU A 336 9.58 9.46 9.85
C LEU A 336 10.66 9.80 10.87
#